data_6ceef74c3e2eb6f44b35ef10b628d9f8
#
_entry.id   6ceef74c3e2eb6f44b35ef10b628d9f8
#
_cell.length_a   1.000
_cell.length_b   1.000
_cell.length_c   1.000
_cell.angle_alpha   90.00
_cell.angle_beta   90.00
_cell.angle_gamma   90.00
#
_symmetry.space_group_name_H-M   'P 1'
#
loop_
_entity.id
_entity.type
_entity.pdbx_description
1 polymer ?
#
loop_
_entity_poly.entity_id
_entity_poly.type
_entity_poly.pdbx_seq_one_letter_code
_entity_poly.pdbx_strand_id
1 'polypeptide(L)'
;MLSVITIVVILIVSIYAVLGTLPNFQVLVRDSFWVVADLVHIPQFVIPFALICWITKGRLGEYGFNLRQLPPLFTHKRMFGLGILFGLLMSLRYIPSIVGHAPVEVPQPVSLGSILGNMTFQWVVVGVAEETMFRGLIQTYLMNNLSGHMKILGHELHIGTVIGAIFWGMFHFINILVMPLGSVVFFVVLTTIAGLFMGYAYQETGSLLTTVIVHNTIFGVPLTVGYLLYWLL
;
A
#
# COMPACT_ATOMS: atom_id res chain seq x y z
N MET A 1 -9.28 -23.21 -1.29
CA MET A 1 -8.53 -22.01 -1.67
C MET A 1 -8.95 -20.74 -0.90
N LEU A 2 -10.25 -20.44 -0.72
CA LEU A 2 -10.67 -19.33 0.16
C LEU A 2 -10.09 -19.48 1.58
N SER A 3 -10.08 -20.71 2.11
CA SER A 3 -9.44 -21.02 3.40
C SER A 3 -7.96 -20.68 3.46
N VAL A 4 -7.22 -20.83 2.35
CA VAL A 4 -5.78 -20.51 2.31
C VAL A 4 -5.55 -19.00 2.35
N ILE A 5 -6.33 -18.21 1.59
CA ILE A 5 -6.27 -16.75 1.65
C ILE A 5 -6.63 -16.26 3.06
N THR A 6 -7.69 -16.83 3.65
CA THR A 6 -8.09 -16.52 5.03
C THR A 6 -6.96 -16.82 6.01
N ILE A 7 -6.27 -17.96 5.88
CA ILE A 7 -5.13 -18.31 6.72
C ILE A 7 -3.98 -17.30 6.56
N VAL A 8 -3.63 -16.93 5.32
CA VAL A 8 -2.58 -15.92 5.06
C VAL A 8 -2.91 -14.58 5.72
N VAL A 9 -4.15 -14.13 5.58
CA VAL A 9 -4.62 -12.88 6.19
C VAL A 9 -4.57 -12.96 7.72
N ILE A 10 -5.09 -14.03 8.31
CA ILE A 10 -5.05 -14.25 9.75
C ILE A 10 -3.61 -14.27 10.24
N LEU A 11 -2.71 -14.94 9.53
CA LEU A 11 -1.29 -15.05 9.90
C LEU A 11 -0.62 -13.67 9.90
N ILE A 12 -0.85 -12.86 8.87
CA ILE A 12 -0.30 -11.50 8.79
C ILE A 12 -0.91 -10.60 9.87
N VAL A 13 -2.22 -10.61 10.06
CA VAL A 13 -2.88 -9.85 11.14
C VAL A 13 -2.35 -10.30 12.52
N SER A 14 -2.10 -11.59 12.71
CA SER A 14 -1.52 -12.12 13.95
C SER A 14 -0.10 -11.60 14.19
N ILE A 15 0.73 -11.45 13.14
CA ILE A 15 2.06 -10.83 13.25
C ILE A 15 1.94 -9.40 13.77
N TYR A 16 1.04 -8.60 13.21
CA TYR A 16 0.78 -7.24 13.70
C TYR A 16 0.29 -7.22 15.15
N ALA A 17 -0.65 -8.10 15.48
CA ALA A 17 -1.18 -8.20 16.83
C ALA A 17 -0.07 -8.57 17.86
N VAL A 18 0.77 -9.55 17.52
CA VAL A 18 1.90 -9.95 18.36
C VAL A 18 2.91 -8.81 18.52
N LEU A 19 3.27 -8.14 17.43
CA LEU A 19 4.17 -6.99 17.49
C LEU A 19 3.58 -5.88 18.38
N GLY A 20 2.27 -5.62 18.30
CA GLY A 20 1.57 -4.63 19.12
C GLY A 20 1.56 -4.95 20.61
N THR A 21 1.78 -6.22 21.00
CA THR A 21 1.89 -6.64 22.42
C THR A 21 3.30 -6.53 22.99
N LEU A 22 4.31 -6.24 22.16
CA LEU A 22 5.68 -6.12 22.63
C LEU A 22 5.83 -4.95 23.61
N PRO A 23 6.57 -5.13 24.69
CA PRO A 23 6.92 -4.03 25.58
C PRO A 23 7.59 -2.90 24.79
N ASN A 24 7.14 -1.68 25.05
CA ASN A 24 7.65 -0.48 24.35
C ASN A 24 7.40 -0.46 22.82
N PHE A 25 6.40 -1.19 22.29
CA PHE A 25 6.08 -1.19 20.85
C PHE A 25 5.92 0.23 20.31
N GLN A 26 5.21 1.12 21.02
CA GLN A 26 5.04 2.53 20.63
C GLN A 26 6.39 3.27 20.52
N VAL A 27 7.34 2.96 21.41
CA VAL A 27 8.69 3.54 21.38
C VAL A 27 9.45 3.00 20.16
N LEU A 28 9.34 1.70 19.90
CA LEU A 28 9.99 1.07 18.75
C LEU A 28 9.47 1.63 17.42
N VAL A 29 8.15 1.80 17.30
CA VAL A 29 7.53 2.43 16.11
C VAL A 29 8.01 3.87 15.96
N ARG A 30 8.09 4.63 17.06
CA ARG A 30 8.55 6.02 17.02
C ARG A 30 10.02 6.11 16.61
N ASP A 31 10.89 5.30 17.21
CA ASP A 31 12.34 5.46 17.08
C ASP A 31 12.94 4.64 15.91
N SER A 32 12.19 3.70 15.35
CA SER A 32 12.66 2.78 14.30
C SER A 32 11.52 2.36 13.36
N PHE A 33 10.68 3.32 12.93
CA PHE A 33 9.47 3.04 12.14
C PHE A 33 9.74 2.12 10.95
N TRP A 34 10.76 2.42 10.12
CA TRP A 34 11.07 1.63 8.93
C TRP A 34 11.45 0.19 9.24
N VAL A 35 12.14 -0.08 10.37
CA VAL A 35 12.49 -1.46 10.78
C VAL A 35 11.23 -2.24 11.11
N VAL A 36 10.32 -1.65 11.88
CA VAL A 36 9.06 -2.30 12.24
C VAL A 36 8.21 -2.52 10.99
N ALA A 37 8.17 -1.54 10.11
CA ALA A 37 7.45 -1.61 8.86
C ALA A 37 8.00 -2.74 7.96
N ASP A 38 9.32 -2.84 7.79
CA ASP A 38 9.95 -3.92 7.01
C ASP A 38 9.70 -5.31 7.62
N LEU A 39 9.79 -5.45 8.95
CA LEU A 39 9.50 -6.72 9.64
C LEU A 39 8.09 -7.24 9.36
N VAL A 40 7.17 -6.36 9.06
CA VAL A 40 5.79 -6.73 8.70
C VAL A 40 5.63 -6.95 7.20
N HIS A 41 6.18 -6.06 6.38
CA HIS A 41 5.96 -6.10 4.94
C HIS A 41 6.79 -7.18 4.24
N ILE A 42 7.94 -7.59 4.79
CA ILE A 42 8.68 -8.74 4.25
C ILE A 42 7.85 -10.02 4.28
N PRO A 43 7.27 -10.46 5.41
CA PRO A 43 6.32 -11.58 5.43
C PRO A 43 5.09 -11.34 4.54
N GLN A 44 4.58 -10.13 4.47
CA GLN A 44 3.45 -9.74 3.62
C GLN A 44 3.75 -9.89 2.13
N PHE A 45 5.00 -9.78 1.72
CA PHE A 45 5.45 -10.13 0.38
C PHE A 45 5.73 -11.63 0.23
N VAL A 46 6.58 -12.20 1.09
CA VAL A 46 7.14 -13.55 0.94
C VAL A 46 6.05 -14.62 0.98
N ILE A 47 5.10 -14.51 1.91
CA ILE A 47 4.04 -15.51 2.06
C ILE A 47 3.09 -15.54 0.84
N PRO A 48 2.49 -14.40 0.40
CA PRO A 48 1.69 -14.38 -0.82
C PRO A 48 2.46 -14.77 -2.07
N PHE A 49 3.71 -14.33 -2.22
CA PHE A 49 4.54 -14.68 -3.36
C PHE A 49 4.81 -16.19 -3.44
N ALA A 50 5.20 -16.81 -2.33
CA ALA A 50 5.41 -18.26 -2.25
C ALA A 50 4.12 -19.02 -2.58
N LEU A 51 2.96 -18.55 -2.10
CA LEU A 51 1.66 -19.12 -2.39
C LEU A 51 1.29 -18.99 -3.87
N ILE A 52 1.55 -17.83 -4.49
CA ILE A 52 1.37 -17.62 -5.93
C ILE A 52 2.27 -18.59 -6.71
N CYS A 53 3.55 -18.73 -6.35
CA CYS A 53 4.46 -19.71 -6.98
C CYS A 53 3.92 -21.13 -6.91
N TRP A 54 3.41 -21.52 -5.75
CA TRP A 54 2.84 -22.86 -5.54
C TRP A 54 1.56 -23.09 -6.34
N ILE A 55 0.60 -22.18 -6.28
CA ILE A 55 -0.70 -22.29 -6.98
C ILE A 55 -0.50 -22.33 -8.49
N THR A 56 0.37 -21.45 -9.01
CA THR A 56 0.60 -21.30 -10.46
C THR A 56 1.63 -22.26 -11.02
N LYS A 57 2.29 -23.04 -10.16
CA LYS A 57 3.46 -23.87 -10.55
C LYS A 57 4.54 -23.04 -11.28
N GLY A 58 4.75 -21.80 -10.80
CA GLY A 58 5.75 -20.88 -11.34
C GLY A 58 5.25 -19.96 -12.48
N ARG A 59 3.99 -20.08 -12.93
CA ARG A 59 3.42 -19.17 -13.96
C ARG A 59 3.00 -17.83 -13.37
N LEU A 60 3.98 -17.09 -12.85
CA LEU A 60 3.77 -15.85 -12.07
C LEU A 60 3.02 -14.76 -12.85
N GLY A 61 3.14 -14.76 -14.19
CA GLY A 61 2.44 -13.79 -15.03
C GLY A 61 0.92 -13.81 -14.92
N GLU A 62 0.32 -14.93 -14.48
CA GLU A 62 -1.13 -15.06 -14.24
C GLU A 62 -1.58 -14.23 -13.03
N TYR A 63 -0.66 -13.89 -12.14
CA TYR A 63 -0.87 -13.12 -10.91
C TYR A 63 -0.16 -11.76 -10.95
N GLY A 64 0.06 -11.22 -12.16
CA GLY A 64 0.50 -9.85 -12.38
C GLY A 64 2.02 -9.63 -12.43
N PHE A 65 2.85 -10.66 -12.20
CA PHE A 65 4.30 -10.58 -12.36
C PHE A 65 4.67 -10.68 -13.86
N ASN A 66 4.39 -9.63 -14.60
CA ASN A 66 4.64 -9.58 -16.04
C ASN A 66 4.99 -8.14 -16.48
N LEU A 67 5.62 -8.04 -17.64
CA LEU A 67 5.97 -6.79 -18.32
C LEU A 67 5.19 -6.68 -19.64
N ARG A 68 3.87 -6.83 -19.57
CA ARG A 68 3.00 -6.76 -20.76
C ARG A 68 2.97 -5.34 -21.31
N GLN A 69 2.65 -5.23 -22.59
CA GLN A 69 2.33 -3.94 -23.18
C GLN A 69 1.05 -3.38 -22.51
N LEU A 70 1.18 -2.18 -21.97
CA LEU A 70 0.11 -1.55 -21.21
C LEU A 70 -0.83 -0.75 -22.10
N PRO A 71 -2.13 -0.70 -21.78
CA PRO A 71 -3.06 0.22 -22.42
C PRO A 71 -2.55 1.67 -22.32
N PRO A 72 -2.82 2.55 -23.29
CA PRO A 72 -2.28 3.92 -23.31
C PRO A 72 -2.58 4.73 -22.04
N LEU A 73 -3.72 4.49 -21.38
CA LEU A 73 -4.11 5.19 -20.16
C LEU A 73 -3.25 4.77 -18.95
N PHE A 74 -2.78 3.52 -18.91
CA PHE A 74 -2.09 2.91 -17.77
C PHE A 74 -0.59 2.74 -17.99
N THR A 75 0.04 3.50 -18.89
CA THR A 75 1.50 3.45 -19.07
C THR A 75 2.22 3.83 -17.77
N HIS A 76 3.39 3.24 -17.52
CA HIS A 76 4.17 3.52 -16.31
C HIS A 76 4.43 5.02 -16.10
N LYS A 77 4.68 5.78 -17.18
CA LYS A 77 4.87 7.25 -17.11
C LYS A 77 3.62 7.97 -16.62
N ARG A 78 2.43 7.59 -17.10
CA ARG A 78 1.16 8.19 -16.66
C ARG A 78 0.85 7.81 -15.23
N MET A 79 1.06 6.56 -14.85
CA MET A 79 0.86 6.08 -13.49
C MET A 79 1.81 6.77 -12.50
N PHE A 80 3.07 6.95 -12.88
CA PHE A 80 4.02 7.75 -12.10
C PHE A 80 3.57 9.20 -11.96
N GLY A 81 3.16 9.84 -13.07
CA GLY A 81 2.66 11.23 -13.06
C GLY A 81 1.40 11.40 -12.20
N LEU A 82 0.45 10.46 -12.27
CA LEU A 82 -0.73 10.46 -11.39
C LEU A 82 -0.33 10.26 -9.93
N GLY A 83 0.60 9.34 -9.65
CA GLY A 83 1.15 9.14 -8.31
C GLY A 83 1.78 10.40 -7.74
N ILE A 84 2.56 11.15 -8.55
CA ILE A 84 3.11 12.46 -8.15
C ILE A 84 1.99 13.44 -7.84
N LEU A 85 1.00 13.58 -8.72
CA LEU A 85 -0.12 14.49 -8.52
C LEU A 85 -0.84 14.20 -7.19
N PHE A 86 -1.24 12.95 -6.96
CA PHE A 86 -1.89 12.56 -5.72
C PHE A 86 -0.98 12.70 -4.51
N GLY A 87 0.30 12.37 -4.63
CA GLY A 87 1.29 12.56 -3.57
C GLY A 87 1.48 14.04 -3.19
N LEU A 88 1.49 14.94 -4.18
CA LEU A 88 1.50 16.39 -3.93
C LEU A 88 0.21 16.86 -3.26
N LEU A 89 -0.95 16.37 -3.68
CA LEU A 89 -2.21 16.65 -3.00
C LEU A 89 -2.18 16.18 -1.53
N MET A 90 -1.66 14.99 -1.25
CA MET A 90 -1.46 14.52 0.13
C MET A 90 -0.44 15.36 0.90
N SER A 91 0.51 16.01 0.22
CA SER A 91 1.50 16.90 0.83
C SER A 91 0.90 18.22 1.30
N LEU A 92 -0.34 18.57 0.89
CA LEU A 92 -1.07 19.75 1.40
C LEU A 92 -1.25 19.71 2.92
N ARG A 93 -1.14 18.52 3.56
CA ARG A 93 -1.12 18.38 5.01
C ARG A 93 0.00 19.19 5.70
N TYR A 94 1.06 19.56 4.97
CA TYR A 94 2.14 20.38 5.48
C TYR A 94 1.91 21.88 5.37
N ILE A 95 0.78 22.34 4.83
CA ILE A 95 0.44 23.76 4.76
C ILE A 95 0.51 24.44 6.14
N PRO A 96 -0.02 23.86 7.24
CA PRO A 96 0.11 24.45 8.57
C PRO A 96 1.57 24.67 9.00
N SER A 97 2.47 23.76 8.63
CA SER A 97 3.91 23.92 8.93
C SER A 97 4.54 25.05 8.09
N ILE A 98 4.17 25.14 6.82
CA ILE A 98 4.68 26.20 5.91
C ILE A 98 4.26 27.58 6.39
N VAL A 99 3.05 27.73 6.91
CA VAL A 99 2.55 29.03 7.44
C VAL A 99 2.91 29.25 8.93
N GLY A 100 3.75 28.39 9.51
CA GLY A 100 4.29 28.57 10.87
C GLY A 100 3.33 28.21 12.01
N HIS A 101 2.26 27.45 11.74
CA HIS A 101 1.27 27.08 12.77
C HIS A 101 1.49 25.69 13.39
N ALA A 102 2.37 24.86 12.82
CA ALA A 102 2.67 23.53 13.33
C ALA A 102 4.09 23.08 12.96
N PRO A 103 4.73 22.20 13.75
CA PRO A 103 6.00 21.60 13.34
C PRO A 103 5.80 20.68 12.12
N VAL A 104 6.88 20.47 11.36
CA VAL A 104 6.88 19.47 10.28
C VAL A 104 6.99 18.08 10.88
N GLU A 105 5.96 17.28 10.71
CA GLU A 105 5.94 15.90 11.20
C GLU A 105 6.57 14.94 10.17
N VAL A 106 7.71 14.35 10.55
CA VAL A 106 8.39 13.29 9.80
C VAL A 106 8.76 12.14 10.76
N PRO A 107 8.97 10.92 10.23
CA PRO A 107 9.46 9.81 11.05
C PRO A 107 10.76 10.15 11.79
N GLN A 108 10.79 9.86 13.09
CA GLN A 108 11.92 10.14 13.97
C GLN A 108 12.71 8.84 14.28
N PRO A 109 14.00 8.91 14.68
CA PRO A 109 14.85 10.12 14.67
C PRO A 109 15.23 10.51 13.25
N VAL A 110 15.49 11.80 13.01
CA VAL A 110 15.97 12.30 11.69
C VAL A 110 17.48 12.11 11.62
N SER A 111 17.90 10.91 11.28
CA SER A 111 19.28 10.54 10.99
C SER A 111 19.39 10.04 9.54
N LEU A 112 20.60 10.05 8.98
CA LEU A 112 20.82 9.54 7.62
C LEU A 112 20.29 8.11 7.45
N GLY A 113 20.56 7.23 8.43
CA GLY A 113 20.07 5.84 8.40
C GLY A 113 18.54 5.76 8.40
N SER A 114 17.86 6.54 9.27
CA SER A 114 16.40 6.58 9.32
C SER A 114 15.80 7.18 8.05
N ILE A 115 16.37 8.25 7.50
CA ILE A 115 15.91 8.83 6.24
C ILE A 115 16.00 7.80 5.11
N LEU A 116 17.18 7.19 4.94
CA LEU A 116 17.38 6.17 3.90
C LEU A 116 16.47 4.95 4.10
N GLY A 117 16.31 4.48 5.34
CA GLY A 117 15.41 3.39 5.67
C GLY A 117 13.96 3.71 5.33
N ASN A 118 13.43 4.84 5.81
CA ASN A 118 12.06 5.27 5.53
C ASN A 118 11.82 5.54 4.02
N MET A 119 12.81 6.13 3.34
CA MET A 119 12.72 6.35 1.88
C MET A 119 12.71 5.03 1.11
N THR A 120 13.60 4.10 1.45
CA THR A 120 13.62 2.76 0.82
C THR A 120 12.32 2.02 1.08
N PHE A 121 11.85 2.00 2.34
CA PHE A 121 10.57 1.41 2.69
C PHE A 121 9.45 1.97 1.82
N GLN A 122 9.30 3.28 1.79
CA GLN A 122 8.14 3.92 1.15
C GLN A 122 8.21 3.93 -0.38
N TRP A 123 9.42 4.10 -0.97
CA TRP A 123 9.58 4.16 -2.42
C TRP A 123 9.73 2.78 -3.09
N VAL A 124 10.03 1.73 -2.32
CA VAL A 124 10.32 0.40 -2.89
C VAL A 124 9.52 -0.69 -2.20
N VAL A 125 9.64 -0.84 -0.87
CA VAL A 125 9.21 -2.06 -0.18
C VAL A 125 7.70 -2.15 -0.06
N VAL A 126 7.04 -1.10 0.46
CA VAL A 126 5.63 -1.15 0.83
C VAL A 126 4.72 -1.52 -0.34
N GLY A 127 4.86 -0.85 -1.49
CA GLY A 127 4.02 -1.12 -2.65
C GLY A 127 4.27 -2.52 -3.23
N VAL A 128 5.53 -2.98 -3.27
CA VAL A 128 5.82 -4.35 -3.73
C VAL A 128 5.15 -5.37 -2.82
N ALA A 129 5.22 -5.21 -1.51
CA ALA A 129 4.64 -6.13 -0.55
C ALA A 129 3.10 -6.12 -0.62
N GLU A 130 2.50 -4.95 -0.53
CA GLU A 130 1.05 -4.81 -0.49
C GLU A 130 0.40 -5.17 -1.83
N GLU A 131 0.94 -4.70 -2.96
CA GLU A 131 0.35 -5.02 -4.26
C GLU A 131 0.46 -6.52 -4.58
N THR A 132 1.53 -7.20 -4.17
CA THR A 132 1.65 -8.65 -4.32
C THR A 132 0.55 -9.37 -3.55
N MET A 133 0.26 -8.96 -2.33
CA MET A 133 -0.77 -9.60 -1.52
C MET A 133 -2.18 -9.23 -2.01
N PHE A 134 -2.46 -7.93 -2.16
CA PHE A 134 -3.84 -7.49 -2.40
C PHE A 134 -4.26 -7.61 -3.87
N ARG A 135 -3.43 -7.21 -4.83
CA ARG A 135 -3.76 -7.30 -6.26
C ARG A 135 -3.32 -8.63 -6.83
N GLY A 136 -2.07 -9.01 -6.60
CA GLY A 136 -1.52 -10.28 -7.06
C GLY A 136 -2.35 -11.46 -6.53
N LEU A 137 -2.38 -11.67 -5.23
CA LEU A 137 -3.03 -12.85 -4.67
C LEU A 137 -4.54 -12.69 -4.52
N ILE A 138 -5.01 -11.71 -3.76
CA ILE A 138 -6.41 -11.63 -3.31
C ILE A 138 -7.33 -11.21 -4.47
N GLN A 139 -7.05 -10.06 -5.11
CA GLN A 139 -7.91 -9.57 -6.20
C GLN A 139 -7.93 -10.54 -7.37
N THR A 140 -6.79 -11.06 -7.80
CA THR A 140 -6.72 -12.06 -8.89
C THR A 140 -7.54 -13.30 -8.55
N TYR A 141 -7.41 -13.80 -7.32
CA TYR A 141 -8.22 -14.93 -6.88
C TYR A 141 -9.72 -14.63 -6.92
N LEU A 142 -10.13 -13.47 -6.40
CA LEU A 142 -11.53 -13.06 -6.40
C LEU A 142 -12.08 -12.90 -7.83
N MET A 143 -11.30 -12.27 -8.72
CA MET A 143 -11.69 -12.10 -10.12
C MET A 143 -11.85 -13.46 -10.87
N ASN A 144 -11.04 -14.45 -10.52
CA ASN A 144 -11.09 -15.77 -11.13
C ASN A 144 -12.22 -16.66 -10.57
N ASN A 145 -12.80 -16.33 -9.41
CA ASN A 145 -13.77 -17.19 -8.73
C ASN A 145 -15.15 -16.54 -8.50
N LEU A 146 -15.27 -15.24 -8.69
CA LEU A 146 -16.53 -14.52 -8.61
C LEU A 146 -16.95 -14.08 -10.02
N SER A 147 -18.23 -13.86 -10.20
CA SER A 147 -18.80 -13.29 -11.42
C SER A 147 -19.52 -11.97 -11.10
N GLY A 148 -19.63 -11.11 -12.09
CA GLY A 148 -20.36 -9.86 -11.98
C GLY A 148 -19.44 -8.63 -11.98
N HIS A 149 -20.05 -7.50 -12.39
CA HIS A 149 -19.42 -6.20 -12.50
C HIS A 149 -20.31 -5.15 -11.84
N MET A 150 -19.68 -4.09 -11.36
CA MET A 150 -20.33 -2.92 -10.80
C MET A 150 -19.86 -1.68 -11.58
N LYS A 151 -20.80 -0.83 -11.98
CA LYS A 151 -20.47 0.41 -12.68
C LYS A 151 -20.21 1.52 -11.65
N ILE A 152 -18.97 2.03 -11.62
CA ILE A 152 -18.53 3.11 -10.74
C ILE A 152 -17.94 4.22 -11.62
N LEU A 153 -18.46 5.43 -11.52
CA LEU A 153 -18.02 6.61 -12.31
C LEU A 153 -17.93 6.34 -13.81
N GLY A 154 -18.82 5.50 -14.36
CA GLY A 154 -18.85 5.15 -15.78
C GLY A 154 -17.96 3.98 -16.18
N HIS A 155 -17.12 3.48 -15.30
CA HIS A 155 -16.22 2.32 -15.52
C HIS A 155 -16.81 1.04 -14.95
N GLU A 156 -16.61 -0.09 -15.64
CA GLU A 156 -17.03 -1.41 -15.17
C GLU A 156 -15.91 -2.05 -14.34
N LEU A 157 -16.15 -2.18 -13.04
CA LEU A 157 -15.27 -2.85 -12.11
C LEU A 157 -15.79 -4.25 -11.82
N HIS A 158 -14.92 -5.24 -11.92
CA HIS A 158 -15.23 -6.59 -11.48
C HIS A 158 -15.52 -6.61 -9.98
N ILE A 159 -16.49 -7.41 -9.55
CA ILE A 159 -16.85 -7.54 -8.11
C ILE A 159 -15.61 -7.87 -7.26
N GLY A 160 -14.71 -8.72 -7.76
CA GLY A 160 -13.45 -9.05 -7.09
C GLY A 160 -12.52 -7.85 -6.90
N THR A 161 -12.53 -6.90 -7.84
CA THR A 161 -11.80 -5.62 -7.73
C THR A 161 -12.36 -4.77 -6.60
N VAL A 162 -13.68 -4.65 -6.52
CA VAL A 162 -14.35 -3.85 -5.49
C VAL A 162 -14.13 -4.44 -4.09
N ILE A 163 -14.33 -5.75 -3.95
CA ILE A 163 -14.09 -6.46 -2.69
C ILE A 163 -12.61 -6.34 -2.27
N GLY A 164 -11.68 -6.53 -3.20
CA GLY A 164 -10.24 -6.41 -2.94
C GLY A 164 -9.85 -5.01 -2.47
N ALA A 165 -10.45 -3.96 -3.03
CA ALA A 165 -10.23 -2.58 -2.64
C ALA A 165 -10.76 -2.29 -1.23
N ILE A 166 -11.98 -2.73 -0.91
CA ILE A 166 -12.57 -2.60 0.43
C ILE A 166 -11.70 -3.35 1.44
N PHE A 167 -11.25 -4.56 1.10
CA PHE A 167 -10.43 -5.36 1.97
C PHE A 167 -9.07 -4.71 2.25
N TRP A 168 -8.43 -4.12 1.23
CA TRP A 168 -7.19 -3.37 1.41
C TRP A 168 -7.38 -2.14 2.29
N GLY A 169 -8.46 -1.37 2.08
CA GLY A 169 -8.79 -0.24 2.95
C GLY A 169 -9.02 -0.66 4.39
N MET A 170 -9.84 -1.70 4.61
CA MET A 170 -10.14 -2.23 5.95
C MET A 170 -8.90 -2.79 6.66
N PHE A 171 -7.92 -3.32 5.92
CA PHE A 171 -6.67 -3.79 6.49
C PHE A 171 -5.91 -2.67 7.22
N HIS A 172 -6.03 -1.42 6.76
CA HIS A 172 -5.43 -0.26 7.41
C HIS A 172 -6.06 0.09 8.78
N PHE A 173 -7.19 -0.56 9.15
CA PHE A 173 -7.75 -0.42 10.49
C PHE A 173 -6.77 -0.85 11.58
N ILE A 174 -5.78 -1.70 11.26
CA ILE A 174 -4.69 -2.09 12.17
C ILE A 174 -3.93 -0.88 12.75
N ASN A 175 -3.93 0.26 12.05
CA ASN A 175 -3.28 1.50 12.49
C ASN A 175 -3.89 2.07 13.79
N ILE A 176 -5.03 1.53 14.27
CA ILE A 176 -5.59 1.88 15.57
C ILE A 176 -4.60 1.61 16.73
N LEU A 177 -3.62 0.76 16.52
CA LEU A 177 -2.56 0.49 17.49
C LEU A 177 -1.63 1.69 17.70
N VAL A 178 -1.56 2.62 16.73
CA VAL A 178 -0.60 3.73 16.74
C VAL A 178 -1.22 5.10 16.38
N MET A 179 -2.48 5.14 15.96
CA MET A 179 -3.18 6.36 15.54
C MET A 179 -4.53 6.52 16.24
N PRO A 180 -5.00 7.76 16.46
CA PRO A 180 -6.35 8.02 16.96
C PRO A 180 -7.42 7.48 16.00
N LEU A 181 -8.54 6.98 16.57
CA LEU A 181 -9.64 6.35 15.80
C LEU A 181 -10.13 7.21 14.61
N GLY A 182 -10.32 8.51 14.83
CA GLY A 182 -10.78 9.42 13.75
C GLY A 182 -9.81 9.45 12.56
N SER A 183 -8.50 9.49 12.84
CA SER A 183 -7.47 9.43 11.79
C SER A 183 -7.45 8.08 11.08
N VAL A 184 -7.65 6.97 11.81
CA VAL A 184 -7.72 5.63 11.24
C VAL A 184 -8.93 5.50 10.31
N VAL A 185 -10.11 5.93 10.74
CA VAL A 185 -11.33 5.88 9.90
C VAL A 185 -11.13 6.70 8.62
N PHE A 186 -10.59 7.93 8.73
CA PHE A 186 -10.27 8.74 7.57
C PHE A 186 -9.29 8.03 6.62
N PHE A 187 -8.25 7.43 7.18
CA PHE A 187 -7.23 6.71 6.40
C PHE A 187 -7.81 5.47 5.71
N VAL A 188 -8.68 4.69 6.38
CA VAL A 188 -9.39 3.54 5.78
C VAL A 188 -10.25 3.96 4.60
N VAL A 189 -10.99 5.07 4.71
CA VAL A 189 -11.81 5.60 3.60
C VAL A 189 -10.91 6.01 2.43
N LEU A 190 -9.85 6.77 2.71
CA LEU A 190 -8.92 7.24 1.69
C LEU A 190 -8.23 6.11 0.96
N THR A 191 -7.73 5.11 1.71
CA THR A 191 -7.08 3.93 1.12
C THR A 191 -8.07 3.04 0.37
N THR A 192 -9.33 2.94 0.79
CA THR A 192 -10.37 2.24 0.01
C THR A 192 -10.57 2.89 -1.35
N ILE A 193 -10.65 4.22 -1.41
CA ILE A 193 -10.80 4.97 -2.67
C ILE A 193 -9.55 4.76 -3.56
N ALA A 194 -8.36 4.91 -3.00
CA ALA A 194 -7.11 4.63 -3.71
C ALA A 194 -7.04 3.16 -4.15
N GLY A 195 -7.56 2.25 -3.32
CA GLY A 195 -7.69 0.83 -3.61
C GLY A 195 -8.56 0.52 -4.81
N LEU A 196 -9.68 1.22 -4.97
CA LEU A 196 -10.56 1.10 -6.14
C LEU A 196 -9.83 1.54 -7.42
N PHE A 197 -9.11 2.66 -7.38
CA PHE A 197 -8.34 3.14 -8.51
C PHE A 197 -7.20 2.17 -8.90
N MET A 198 -6.38 1.75 -7.95
CA MET A 198 -5.29 0.81 -8.21
C MET A 198 -5.82 -0.58 -8.59
N GLY A 199 -6.91 -1.02 -7.97
CA GLY A 199 -7.58 -2.27 -8.33
C GLY A 199 -8.12 -2.25 -9.75
N TYR A 200 -8.70 -1.13 -10.19
CA TYR A 200 -9.13 -0.94 -11.58
C TYR A 200 -7.93 -0.91 -12.55
N ALA A 201 -6.87 -0.18 -12.20
CA ALA A 201 -5.65 -0.19 -13.02
C ALA A 201 -5.05 -1.59 -13.16
N TYR A 202 -5.07 -2.39 -12.09
CA TYR A 202 -4.66 -3.79 -12.14
C TYR A 202 -5.59 -4.65 -13.00
N GLN A 203 -6.90 -4.48 -12.88
CA GLN A 203 -7.90 -5.18 -13.71
C GLN A 203 -7.64 -4.96 -15.20
N GLU A 204 -7.37 -3.71 -15.62
CA GLU A 204 -7.15 -3.34 -17.01
C GLU A 204 -5.77 -3.77 -17.55
N THR A 205 -4.77 -3.86 -16.70
CA THR A 205 -3.38 -4.12 -17.11
C THR A 205 -2.92 -5.54 -16.87
N GLY A 206 -3.46 -6.19 -15.83
CA GLY A 206 -2.94 -7.44 -15.32
C GLY A 206 -1.48 -7.35 -14.86
N SER A 207 -0.98 -6.15 -14.52
CA SER A 207 0.42 -5.92 -14.16
C SER A 207 0.56 -5.28 -12.78
N LEU A 208 1.27 -5.97 -11.87
CA LEU A 208 1.60 -5.45 -10.55
C LEU A 208 2.50 -4.22 -10.61
N LEU A 209 3.42 -4.17 -11.59
CA LEU A 209 4.34 -3.04 -11.71
C LEU A 209 3.59 -1.72 -11.87
N THR A 210 2.44 -1.73 -12.57
CA THR A 210 1.60 -0.54 -12.76
C THR A 210 1.09 0.01 -11.43
N THR A 211 0.59 -0.86 -10.57
CA THR A 211 0.04 -0.48 -9.25
C THR A 211 1.13 -0.18 -8.24
N VAL A 212 2.24 -0.91 -8.25
CA VAL A 212 3.43 -0.64 -7.42
C VAL A 212 3.98 0.77 -7.68
N ILE A 213 4.10 1.17 -8.95
CA ILE A 213 4.58 2.52 -9.30
C ILE A 213 3.67 3.59 -8.70
N VAL A 214 2.37 3.47 -8.89
CA VAL A 214 1.42 4.47 -8.38
C VAL A 214 1.39 4.48 -6.86
N HIS A 215 1.36 3.30 -6.23
CA HIS A 215 1.34 3.14 -4.78
C HIS A 215 2.55 3.81 -4.12
N ASN A 216 3.74 3.42 -4.54
CA ASN A 216 4.98 3.95 -3.98
C ASN A 216 5.11 5.46 -4.20
N THR A 217 4.63 5.96 -5.34
CA THR A 217 4.71 7.40 -5.64
C THR A 217 3.72 8.21 -4.80
N ILE A 218 2.48 7.74 -4.65
CA ILE A 218 1.45 8.43 -3.82
C ILE A 218 1.95 8.68 -2.40
N PHE A 219 2.63 7.70 -1.80
CA PHE A 219 3.08 7.78 -0.41
C PHE A 219 4.54 8.23 -0.28
N GLY A 220 5.38 7.97 -1.26
CA GLY A 220 6.78 8.41 -1.28
C GLY A 220 6.94 9.93 -1.46
N VAL A 221 6.10 10.55 -2.30
CA VAL A 221 6.14 12.00 -2.52
C VAL A 221 5.89 12.79 -1.23
N PRO A 222 4.82 12.56 -0.44
CA PRO A 222 4.61 13.28 0.81
C PRO A 222 5.74 13.07 1.83
N LEU A 223 6.31 11.88 1.91
CA LEU A 223 7.45 11.62 2.79
C LEU A 223 8.67 12.46 2.37
N THR A 224 8.95 12.50 1.06
CA THR A 224 10.04 13.29 0.50
C THR A 224 9.84 14.79 0.77
N VAL A 225 8.63 15.29 0.51
CA VAL A 225 8.26 16.69 0.81
C VAL A 225 8.40 16.98 2.30
N GLY A 226 7.96 16.07 3.17
CA GLY A 226 8.11 16.22 4.61
C GLY A 226 9.55 16.39 5.04
N TYR A 227 10.47 15.52 4.59
CA TYR A 227 11.89 15.64 4.91
C TYR A 227 12.52 16.92 4.35
N LEU A 228 12.16 17.32 3.13
CA LEU A 228 12.64 18.59 2.56
C LEU A 228 12.19 19.77 3.40
N LEU A 229 10.91 19.84 3.78
CA LEU A 229 10.39 20.93 4.62
C LEU A 229 11.01 20.92 6.02
N TYR A 230 11.24 19.74 6.61
CA TYR A 230 11.90 19.62 7.91
C TYR A 230 13.29 20.26 7.94
N TRP A 231 14.01 20.25 6.81
CA TRP A 231 15.34 20.87 6.71
C TRP A 231 15.29 22.34 6.28
N LEU A 232 14.18 22.80 5.74
CA LEU A 232 14.03 24.16 5.22
C LEU A 232 13.37 25.13 6.22
N LEU A 233 12.58 24.60 7.14
CA LEU A 233 11.82 25.38 8.16
C LEU A 233 12.38 25.16 9.56
#